data_f621267caaa18125a351159c7bc478aa
#
_entry.id   f621267caaa18125a351159c7bc478aa
#
_cell.length_a   1.000
_cell.length_b   1.000
_cell.length_c   1.000
_cell.angle_alpha   90.00
_cell.angle_beta   90.00
_cell.angle_gamma   90.00
#
_symmetry.space_group_name_H-M   'P 1'
#
loop_
_entity.id
_entity.type
_entity.pdbx_description
1 polymer ?
#
loop_
_entity_poly.entity_id
_entity_poly.type
_entity_poly.pdbx_seq_one_letter_code
_entity_poly.pdbx_strand_id
1 'polypeptide(L)'
;MISLSNITKKFDDFIAVDNLSIDVKKGEVLGFLGPNGAGKSTTMKMITGFIKPTKGIIKIKGMDIETNSIKCKKLIGYLPEGAPLYGDMTPINMLKFVAYIRGMNSQEFKTALDNVVIKTEITDVINQPIDTLSKGYKRRVGLAQALIHDP
;
A
#
# COMPACT_ATOMS: atom_id res chain seq x y z
N MET A 1 -3.16 6.93 11.44
CA MET A 1 -4.56 7.09 11.82
C MET A 1 -5.41 7.12 10.56
N ILE A 2 -6.31 6.18 10.43
CA ILE A 2 -7.22 5.99 9.29
C ILE A 2 -8.63 6.00 9.87
N SER A 3 -9.55 6.76 9.28
CA SER A 3 -10.94 6.83 9.72
C SER A 3 -11.88 6.61 8.54
N LEU A 4 -12.80 5.68 8.68
CA LEU A 4 -13.89 5.38 7.77
C LEU A 4 -15.20 5.73 8.46
N SER A 5 -16.04 6.55 7.83
CA SER A 5 -17.32 6.96 8.38
C SER A 5 -18.46 6.62 7.42
N ASN A 6 -19.29 5.64 7.80
CA ASN A 6 -20.48 5.20 7.07
C ASN A 6 -20.23 4.87 5.60
N ILE A 7 -19.12 4.16 5.33
CA ILE A 7 -18.68 3.83 3.98
C ILE A 7 -19.59 2.80 3.36
N THR A 8 -20.15 3.12 2.20
CA THR A 8 -20.90 2.21 1.35
C THR A 8 -20.30 2.17 -0.03
N LYS A 9 -20.12 0.98 -0.61
CA LYS A 9 -19.72 0.79 -2.01
C LYS A 9 -20.72 -0.08 -2.74
N LYS A 10 -21.33 0.49 -3.78
CA LYS A 10 -22.17 -0.21 -4.74
C LYS A 10 -21.46 -0.34 -6.08
N PHE A 11 -21.66 -1.48 -6.73
CA PHE A 11 -21.36 -1.73 -8.14
C PHE A 11 -22.67 -2.16 -8.78
N ASP A 12 -23.26 -1.29 -9.57
CA ASP A 12 -24.60 -1.42 -10.10
C ASP A 12 -25.61 -1.77 -8.97
N ASP A 13 -26.24 -2.93 -9.00
CA ASP A 13 -27.18 -3.38 -7.98
C ASP A 13 -26.52 -4.12 -6.80
N PHE A 14 -25.20 -4.44 -6.92
CA PHE A 14 -24.49 -5.20 -5.89
C PHE A 14 -23.86 -4.27 -4.83
N ILE A 15 -24.19 -4.48 -3.57
CA ILE A 15 -23.58 -3.76 -2.43
C ILE A 15 -22.38 -4.59 -1.95
N ALA A 16 -21.18 -4.11 -2.26
CA ALA A 16 -19.93 -4.76 -1.87
C ALA A 16 -19.47 -4.40 -0.46
N VAL A 17 -19.82 -3.21 0.02
CA VAL A 17 -19.57 -2.73 1.39
C VAL A 17 -20.77 -1.92 1.80
N ASP A 18 -21.33 -2.19 2.99
CA ASP A 18 -22.51 -1.52 3.48
C ASP A 18 -22.24 -0.85 4.85
N ASN A 19 -22.42 0.46 4.90
CA ASN A 19 -22.41 1.28 6.11
C ASN A 19 -21.25 0.99 7.09
N LEU A 20 -20.03 0.77 6.58
CA LEU A 20 -18.87 0.42 7.38
C LEU A 20 -18.25 1.66 8.03
N SER A 21 -18.02 1.60 9.35
CA SER A 21 -17.26 2.62 10.10
C SER A 21 -16.14 1.96 10.88
N ILE A 22 -14.91 2.48 10.73
CA ILE A 22 -13.70 1.97 11.39
C ILE A 22 -12.78 3.14 11.70
N ASP A 23 -12.18 3.13 12.88
CA ASP A 23 -11.08 4.02 13.24
C ASP A 23 -9.86 3.20 13.61
N VAL A 24 -8.71 3.50 12.95
CA VAL A 24 -7.40 2.91 13.26
C VAL A 24 -6.49 4.00 13.79
N LYS A 25 -6.03 3.87 15.01
CA LYS A 25 -5.17 4.83 15.70
C LYS A 25 -3.70 4.68 15.26
N LYS A 26 -2.88 5.67 15.56
CA LYS A 26 -1.43 5.58 15.34
C LYS A 26 -0.84 4.44 16.19
N GLY A 27 -0.03 3.57 15.56
CA GLY A 27 0.60 2.41 16.22
C GLY A 27 -0.32 1.21 16.39
N GLU A 28 -1.58 1.30 16.00
CA GLU A 28 -2.53 0.19 16.07
C GLU A 28 -2.37 -0.75 14.88
N VAL A 29 -2.49 -2.06 15.15
CA VAL A 29 -2.58 -3.11 14.14
C VAL A 29 -4.01 -3.64 14.12
N LEU A 30 -4.71 -3.40 13.02
CA LEU A 30 -6.07 -3.88 12.82
C LEU A 30 -6.10 -5.10 11.88
N GLY A 31 -6.62 -6.23 12.38
CA GLY A 31 -6.93 -7.39 11.55
C GLY A 31 -8.29 -7.23 10.87
N PHE A 32 -8.31 -7.26 9.53
CA PHE A 32 -9.54 -7.18 8.74
C PHE A 32 -9.90 -8.56 8.20
N LEU A 33 -10.74 -9.30 8.96
CA LEU A 33 -11.07 -10.70 8.71
C LEU A 33 -12.48 -10.85 8.13
N GLY A 34 -12.72 -11.94 7.43
CA GLY A 34 -14.02 -12.29 6.87
C GLY A 34 -13.91 -13.26 5.69
N PRO A 35 -15.03 -13.89 5.27
CA PRO A 35 -15.05 -14.80 4.13
C PRO A 35 -14.71 -14.11 2.80
N ASN A 36 -14.48 -14.89 1.76
CA ASN A 36 -14.34 -14.35 0.41
C ASN A 36 -15.66 -13.68 -0.02
N GLY A 37 -15.56 -12.52 -0.68
CA GLY A 37 -16.74 -11.73 -1.04
C GLY A 37 -17.23 -10.74 0.03
N ALA A 38 -16.71 -10.78 1.28
CA ALA A 38 -17.12 -9.87 2.37
C ALA A 38 -16.68 -8.40 2.20
N GLY A 39 -16.21 -7.97 1.04
CA GLY A 39 -15.83 -6.58 0.78
C GLY A 39 -14.44 -6.15 1.26
N LYS A 40 -13.61 -7.08 1.81
CA LYS A 40 -12.28 -6.76 2.33
C LYS A 40 -11.39 -6.03 1.32
N SER A 41 -11.19 -6.62 0.14
CA SER A 41 -10.36 -6.04 -0.91
C SER A 41 -10.94 -4.74 -1.46
N THR A 42 -12.28 -4.63 -1.52
CA THR A 42 -12.99 -3.41 -1.91
C THR A 42 -12.72 -2.29 -0.90
N THR A 43 -12.81 -2.60 0.39
CA THR A 43 -12.50 -1.65 1.47
C THR A 43 -11.04 -1.17 1.40
N MET A 44 -10.08 -2.10 1.22
CA MET A 44 -8.66 -1.73 1.05
C MET A 44 -8.44 -0.84 -0.18
N LYS A 45 -9.08 -1.13 -1.31
CA LYS A 45 -9.02 -0.28 -2.51
C LYS A 45 -9.61 1.12 -2.29
N MET A 46 -10.63 1.25 -1.45
CA MET A 46 -11.18 2.56 -1.07
C MET A 46 -10.22 3.33 -0.15
N ILE A 47 -9.66 2.67 0.90
CA ILE A 47 -8.69 3.28 1.82
C ILE A 47 -7.43 3.76 1.09
N THR A 48 -7.01 3.06 0.05
CA THR A 48 -5.82 3.40 -0.75
C THR A 48 -6.12 4.36 -1.91
N GLY A 49 -7.38 4.74 -2.08
CA GLY A 49 -7.81 5.69 -3.11
C GLY A 49 -7.74 5.14 -4.55
N PHE A 50 -7.83 3.79 -4.72
CA PHE A 50 -7.98 3.18 -6.05
C PHE A 50 -9.41 3.29 -6.57
N ILE A 51 -10.40 3.20 -5.68
CA ILE A 51 -11.81 3.40 -6.01
C ILE A 51 -12.43 4.36 -4.99
N LYS A 52 -13.46 5.09 -5.43
CA LYS A 52 -14.22 5.97 -4.54
C LYS A 52 -15.34 5.21 -3.85
N PRO A 53 -15.67 5.52 -2.59
CA PRO A 53 -16.89 5.06 -1.97
C PRO A 53 -18.11 5.64 -2.72
N THR A 54 -19.26 4.95 -2.65
CA THR A 54 -20.55 5.47 -3.15
C THR A 54 -21.15 6.45 -2.14
N LYS A 55 -20.92 6.18 -0.82
CA LYS A 55 -21.31 7.04 0.29
C LYS A 55 -20.28 6.97 1.41
N GLY A 56 -20.30 7.97 2.29
CA GLY A 56 -19.40 8.05 3.44
C GLY A 56 -18.09 8.75 3.12
N ILE A 57 -17.21 8.85 4.11
CA ILE A 57 -15.95 9.63 4.04
C ILE A 57 -14.80 8.77 4.57
N ILE A 58 -13.66 8.81 3.88
CA ILE A 58 -12.41 8.19 4.32
C ILE A 58 -11.38 9.27 4.58
N LYS A 59 -10.81 9.28 5.79
CA LYS A 59 -9.76 10.24 6.16
C LYS A 59 -8.45 9.51 6.51
N ILE A 60 -7.33 10.04 6.01
CA ILE A 60 -5.98 9.63 6.34
C ILE A 60 -5.28 10.79 7.04
N LYS A 61 -4.87 10.59 8.30
CA LYS A 61 -4.34 11.67 9.15
C LYS A 61 -5.25 12.93 9.15
N GLY A 62 -6.58 12.73 9.17
CA GLY A 62 -7.56 13.82 9.16
C GLY A 62 -7.88 14.40 7.79
N MET A 63 -7.12 14.10 6.74
CA MET A 63 -7.36 14.57 5.37
C MET A 63 -8.31 13.61 4.64
N ASP A 64 -9.33 14.17 4.00
CA ASP A 64 -10.24 13.41 3.14
C ASP A 64 -9.47 12.93 1.88
N ILE A 65 -9.55 11.61 1.61
CA ILE A 65 -8.82 10.97 0.52
C ILE A 65 -9.33 11.37 -0.87
N GLU A 66 -10.58 11.79 -1.00
CA GLU A 66 -11.12 12.22 -2.28
C GLU A 66 -10.60 13.61 -2.68
N THR A 67 -10.56 14.54 -1.74
CA THR A 67 -10.12 15.90 -1.98
C THR A 67 -8.60 16.07 -1.88
N ASN A 68 -7.90 15.19 -1.17
CA ASN A 68 -6.45 15.24 -0.95
C ASN A 68 -5.73 13.97 -1.42
N SER A 69 -6.18 13.36 -2.53
CA SER A 69 -5.72 12.04 -2.98
C SER A 69 -4.20 11.88 -3.02
N ILE A 70 -3.47 12.82 -3.65
CA ILE A 70 -2.01 12.73 -3.77
C ILE A 70 -1.33 12.81 -2.39
N LYS A 71 -1.77 13.71 -1.52
CA LYS A 71 -1.21 13.86 -0.16
C LYS A 71 -1.46 12.61 0.67
N CYS A 72 -2.67 12.05 0.62
CA CYS A 72 -3.02 10.82 1.33
C CYS A 72 -2.21 9.62 0.81
N LYS A 73 -2.07 9.46 -0.50
CA LYS A 73 -1.29 8.37 -1.11
C LYS A 73 0.20 8.41 -0.75
N LYS A 74 0.77 9.59 -0.51
CA LYS A 74 2.15 9.73 0.00
C LYS A 74 2.32 9.18 1.42
N LEU A 75 1.24 9.11 2.21
CA LEU A 75 1.25 8.62 3.58
C LEU A 75 0.93 7.11 3.70
N ILE A 76 0.64 6.44 2.58
CA ILE A 76 0.19 5.05 2.57
C ILE A 76 1.21 4.18 1.86
N GLY A 77 1.69 3.15 2.55
CA GLY A 77 2.32 1.99 1.93
C GLY A 77 1.25 0.93 1.65
N TYR A 78 1.19 0.43 0.42
CA TYR A 78 0.21 -0.59 0.04
C TYR A 78 0.88 -1.77 -0.65
N LEU A 79 0.65 -2.96 -0.10
CA LEU A 79 1.09 -4.22 -0.67
C LEU A 79 -0.15 -5.08 -0.95
N PRO A 80 -0.65 -5.12 -2.20
CA PRO A 80 -1.75 -6.00 -2.57
C PRO A 80 -1.31 -7.47 -2.62
N GLU A 81 -2.28 -8.38 -2.57
CA GLU A 81 -2.03 -9.77 -2.93
C GLU A 81 -1.60 -9.84 -4.41
N GLY A 82 -0.51 -10.57 -4.70
CA GLY A 82 0.03 -10.61 -6.05
C GLY A 82 0.56 -9.26 -6.55
N ALA A 83 1.22 -8.49 -5.68
CA ALA A 83 1.80 -7.20 -6.07
C ALA A 83 2.60 -7.32 -7.37
N PRO A 84 2.31 -6.50 -8.40
CA PRO A 84 3.05 -6.53 -9.64
C PRO A 84 4.50 -6.11 -9.39
N LEU A 85 5.43 -7.00 -9.72
CA LEU A 85 6.85 -6.75 -9.71
C LEU A 85 7.36 -6.78 -11.15
N TYR A 86 8.33 -5.93 -11.47
CA TYR A 86 9.01 -5.97 -12.77
C TYR A 86 10.09 -7.05 -12.70
N GLY A 87 9.79 -8.21 -13.29
CA GLY A 87 10.60 -9.42 -13.14
C GLY A 87 12.03 -9.33 -13.66
N ASP A 88 12.22 -8.59 -14.73
CA ASP A 88 13.49 -8.29 -15.37
C ASP A 88 14.35 -7.27 -14.61
N MET A 89 13.77 -6.53 -13.69
CA MET A 89 14.50 -5.62 -12.81
C MET A 89 15.13 -6.36 -11.63
N THR A 90 16.20 -5.80 -11.08
CA THR A 90 16.69 -6.15 -9.74
C THR A 90 15.91 -5.37 -8.67
N PRO A 91 15.82 -5.87 -7.42
CA PRO A 91 15.18 -5.14 -6.33
C PRO A 91 15.68 -3.70 -6.18
N ILE A 92 17.00 -3.46 -6.27
CA ILE A 92 17.56 -2.10 -6.16
C ILE A 92 17.04 -1.18 -7.28
N ASN A 93 16.98 -1.66 -8.52
CA ASN A 93 16.50 -0.87 -9.64
C ASN A 93 15.00 -0.58 -9.52
N MET A 94 14.23 -1.56 -9.09
CA MET A 94 12.80 -1.38 -8.84
C MET A 94 12.53 -0.39 -7.70
N LEU A 95 13.25 -0.49 -6.59
CA LEU A 95 13.12 0.44 -5.46
C LEU A 95 13.53 1.86 -5.85
N LYS A 96 14.60 2.02 -6.65
CA LYS A 96 15.01 3.31 -7.21
C LYS A 96 13.93 3.93 -8.10
N PHE A 97 13.33 3.13 -8.96
CA PHE A 97 12.22 3.55 -9.83
C PHE A 97 11.02 4.02 -9.03
N VAL A 98 10.62 3.25 -8.00
CA VAL A 98 9.49 3.61 -7.12
C VAL A 98 9.79 4.89 -6.33
N ALA A 99 11.00 5.03 -5.79
CA ALA A 99 11.42 6.23 -5.07
C ALA A 99 11.37 7.47 -5.98
N TYR A 100 11.82 7.34 -7.23
CA TYR A 100 11.73 8.41 -8.23
C TYR A 100 10.28 8.84 -8.50
N ILE A 101 9.37 7.89 -8.72
CA ILE A 101 7.93 8.18 -8.92
C ILE A 101 7.31 8.86 -7.67
N ARG A 102 7.80 8.51 -6.48
CA ARG A 102 7.37 9.13 -5.21
C ARG A 102 7.94 10.54 -5.00
N GLY A 103 8.85 10.99 -5.87
CA GLY A 103 9.49 12.30 -5.82
C GLY A 103 10.62 12.39 -4.81
N MET A 104 11.24 11.25 -4.44
CA MET A 104 12.41 11.21 -3.55
C MET A 104 13.66 11.65 -4.31
N ASN A 105 14.50 12.47 -3.69
CA ASN A 105 15.81 12.80 -4.20
C ASN A 105 16.83 11.67 -3.94
N SER A 106 18.03 11.77 -4.52
CA SER A 106 19.05 10.71 -4.42
C SER A 106 19.54 10.46 -3.01
N GLN A 107 19.61 11.48 -2.17
CA GLN A 107 20.06 11.34 -0.78
C GLN A 107 18.97 10.67 0.08
N GLU A 108 17.71 11.09 -0.09
CA GLU A 108 16.55 10.46 0.56
C GLU A 108 16.45 8.98 0.18
N PHE A 109 16.61 8.67 -1.12
CA PHE A 109 16.60 7.29 -1.59
C PHE A 109 17.70 6.45 -0.95
N LYS A 110 18.95 6.95 -0.90
CA LYS A 110 20.06 6.21 -0.32
C LYS A 110 19.79 5.85 1.16
N THR A 111 19.37 6.83 1.95
CA THR A 111 19.06 6.60 3.37
C THR A 111 17.88 5.63 3.55
N ALA A 112 16.83 5.78 2.73
CA ALA A 112 15.66 4.90 2.78
C ALA A 112 15.99 3.47 2.32
N LEU A 113 16.85 3.31 1.30
CA LEU A 113 17.28 2.01 0.79
C LEU A 113 17.98 1.20 1.87
N ASP A 114 18.98 1.78 2.56
CA ASP A 114 19.73 1.10 3.62
C ASP A 114 18.77 0.60 4.72
N ASN A 115 17.82 1.42 5.12
CA ASN A 115 16.83 1.06 6.14
C ASN A 115 15.85 -0.03 5.67
N VAL A 116 15.30 0.11 4.46
CA VAL A 116 14.25 -0.81 3.99
C VAL A 116 14.80 -2.19 3.65
N VAL A 117 16.02 -2.25 3.09
CA VAL A 117 16.69 -3.51 2.74
C VAL A 117 16.94 -4.38 3.98
N ILE A 118 17.38 -3.75 5.08
CA ILE A 118 17.58 -4.44 6.36
C ILE A 118 16.23 -4.89 6.94
N LYS A 119 15.23 -3.98 7.00
CA LYS A 119 13.90 -4.29 7.57
C LYS A 119 13.17 -5.41 6.84
N THR A 120 13.42 -5.57 5.55
CA THR A 120 12.74 -6.60 4.72
C THR A 120 13.62 -7.81 4.42
N GLU A 121 14.87 -7.81 4.92
CA GLU A 121 15.85 -8.91 4.78
C GLU A 121 16.04 -9.32 3.31
N ILE A 122 16.30 -8.35 2.42
CA ILE A 122 16.55 -8.60 0.99
C ILE A 122 17.98 -8.28 0.55
N THR A 123 18.89 -8.08 1.49
CA THR A 123 20.30 -7.72 1.24
C THR A 123 20.96 -8.68 0.25
N ASP A 124 20.82 -10.00 0.48
CA ASP A 124 21.51 -11.03 -0.29
C ASP A 124 21.01 -11.13 -1.75
N VAL A 125 19.81 -10.62 -2.02
CA VAL A 125 19.16 -10.72 -3.33
C VAL A 125 19.00 -9.37 -4.02
N ILE A 126 19.53 -8.30 -3.44
CA ILE A 126 19.28 -6.92 -3.89
C ILE A 126 19.66 -6.67 -5.36
N ASN A 127 20.64 -7.41 -5.87
CA ASN A 127 21.16 -7.32 -7.23
C ASN A 127 20.73 -8.48 -8.14
N GLN A 128 19.89 -9.41 -7.67
CA GLN A 128 19.41 -10.54 -8.48
C GLN A 128 18.13 -10.16 -9.22
N PRO A 129 17.91 -10.62 -10.46
CA PRO A 129 16.64 -10.40 -11.16
C PRO A 129 15.46 -10.92 -10.35
N ILE A 130 14.40 -10.12 -10.24
CA ILE A 130 13.22 -10.45 -9.40
C ILE A 130 12.57 -11.76 -9.83
N ASP A 131 12.55 -12.07 -11.13
CA ASP A 131 11.94 -13.32 -11.62
C ASP A 131 12.65 -14.58 -11.11
N THR A 132 13.94 -14.49 -10.80
CA THR A 132 14.72 -15.62 -10.27
C THR A 132 14.52 -15.85 -8.77
N LEU A 133 13.85 -14.91 -8.08
CA LEU A 133 13.64 -14.98 -6.65
C LEU A 133 12.52 -15.94 -6.26
N SER A 134 12.65 -16.56 -5.08
CA SER A 134 11.56 -17.33 -4.49
C SER A 134 10.32 -16.46 -4.23
N LYS A 135 9.14 -17.10 -4.12
CA LYS A 135 7.89 -16.40 -3.77
C LYS A 135 8.00 -15.57 -2.48
N GLY A 136 8.75 -16.08 -1.49
CA GLY A 136 9.01 -15.38 -0.23
C GLY A 136 9.81 -14.09 -0.44
N TYR A 137 10.91 -14.15 -1.20
CA TYR A 137 11.71 -12.98 -1.52
C TYR A 137 10.94 -11.97 -2.40
N LYS A 138 10.18 -12.43 -3.38
CA LYS A 138 9.28 -11.55 -4.16
C LYS A 138 8.33 -10.77 -3.26
N ARG A 139 7.76 -11.41 -2.23
CA ARG A 139 6.89 -10.74 -1.26
C ARG A 139 7.64 -9.72 -0.40
N ARG A 140 8.88 -10.02 0.03
CA ARG A 140 9.73 -9.08 0.76
C ARG A 140 10.12 -7.86 -0.08
N VAL A 141 10.42 -8.06 -1.38
CA VAL A 141 10.66 -6.95 -2.33
C VAL A 141 9.41 -6.08 -2.49
N GLY A 142 8.22 -6.69 -2.60
CA GLY A 142 6.96 -5.95 -2.61
C GLY A 142 6.71 -5.17 -1.31
N LEU A 143 7.09 -5.72 -0.16
CA LEU A 143 7.02 -5.02 1.12
C LEU A 143 8.02 -3.85 1.16
N ALA A 144 9.25 -4.05 0.69
CA ALA A 144 10.24 -2.98 0.58
C ALA A 144 9.73 -1.82 -0.29
N GLN A 145 9.09 -2.13 -1.42
CA GLN A 145 8.44 -1.15 -2.28
C GLN A 145 7.36 -0.34 -1.55
N ALA A 146 6.57 -0.99 -0.70
CA ALA A 146 5.52 -0.31 0.06
C ALA A 146 6.09 0.59 1.19
N LEU A 147 7.31 0.31 1.66
CA LEU A 147 7.94 0.99 2.80
C LEU A 147 8.99 2.04 2.41
N ILE A 148 9.50 2.05 1.16
CA ILE A 148 10.65 2.87 0.74
C ILE A 148 10.50 4.37 1.00
N HIS A 149 9.28 4.89 1.00
CA HIS A 149 8.96 6.30 1.20
C HIS A 149 8.54 6.64 2.64
N ASP A 150 8.78 5.74 3.59
CA ASP A 150 8.47 5.86 5.04
C ASP A 150 7.02 6.31 5.31
N PRO A 151 6.02 5.52 4.89
CA PRO A 151 4.61 5.87 5.01
C PRO A 151 4.13 6.02 6.45
#